data_db1d39b9b603a8b366daabfc4326d1a1
#
_entry.id   db1d39b9b603a8b366daabfc4326d1a1
#
_cell.length_a   1.000
_cell.length_b   1.000
_cell.length_c   1.000
_cell.angle_alpha   90.00
_cell.angle_beta   90.00
_cell.angle_gamma   90.00
#
_symmetry.space_group_name_H-M   'P 1'
#
loop_
_entity.id
_entity.type
_entity.pdbx_description
1 polymer ?
#
loop_
_entity_poly.entity_id
_entity_poly.type
_entity_poly.pdbx_seq_one_letter_code
_entity_poly.pdbx_strand_id
1 'polypeptide(L)'
;MRLGLHIKAAEQAMMAAKTEALRSFGITVAQYAAMLSLYYVPEQSSAQLARAAAVTPQTMATVIAKLEQKRLVTRHPSSDHAKVLIASLTPEGETLVLHADESARRIERCMAEAFSAKERDQLTEMLERVTAALRDDLSAE
;
A
#
# COMPACT_ATOMS: atom_id res chain seq x y z
N MET A 1 19.57 10.45 -21.34
CA MET A 1 18.52 9.48 -20.93
C MET A 1 17.88 9.94 -19.64
N ARG A 2 16.54 10.00 -19.57
CA ARG A 2 15.83 10.42 -18.35
C ARG A 2 15.33 9.18 -17.60
N LEU A 3 16.09 8.75 -16.61
CA LEU A 3 15.78 7.56 -15.80
C LEU A 3 14.37 7.62 -15.17
N GLY A 4 13.96 8.79 -14.71
CA GLY A 4 12.64 8.99 -14.11
C GLY A 4 11.46 8.63 -15.02
N LEU A 5 11.61 8.73 -16.35
CA LEU A 5 10.55 8.33 -17.28
C LEU A 5 10.34 6.80 -17.27
N HIS A 6 11.40 6.04 -17.16
CA HIS A 6 11.32 4.57 -17.10
C HIS A 6 10.73 4.10 -15.77
N ILE A 7 11.14 4.72 -14.66
CA ILE A 7 10.57 4.44 -13.34
C ILE A 7 9.08 4.78 -13.34
N LYS A 8 8.70 5.96 -13.87
CA LYS A 8 7.30 6.38 -13.96
C LYS A 8 6.46 5.43 -14.81
N ALA A 9 6.98 5.01 -15.95
CA ALA A 9 6.26 4.08 -16.84
C ALA A 9 6.05 2.71 -16.16
N ALA A 10 7.06 2.19 -15.48
CA ALA A 10 6.94 0.93 -14.73
C ALA A 10 5.94 1.05 -13.59
N GLU A 11 5.98 2.13 -12.82
CA GLU A 11 5.01 2.41 -11.74
C GLU A 11 3.58 2.49 -12.27
N GLN A 12 3.35 3.23 -13.37
CA GLN A 12 2.03 3.34 -13.98
C GLN A 12 1.50 1.98 -14.48
N ALA A 13 2.34 1.17 -15.11
CA ALA A 13 1.96 -0.18 -15.56
C ALA A 13 1.58 -1.09 -14.37
N MET A 14 2.36 -1.07 -13.31
CA MET A 14 2.09 -1.82 -12.09
C MET A 14 0.75 -1.38 -11.45
N MET A 15 0.54 -0.07 -11.32
CA MET A 15 -0.69 0.47 -10.73
C MET A 15 -1.92 0.14 -11.57
N ALA A 16 -1.82 0.20 -12.91
CA ALA A 16 -2.90 -0.19 -13.80
C ALA A 16 -3.25 -1.68 -13.65
N ALA A 17 -2.26 -2.57 -13.59
CA ALA A 17 -2.45 -4.00 -13.40
C ALA A 17 -3.09 -4.32 -12.04
N LYS A 18 -2.63 -3.70 -10.97
CA LYS A 18 -3.19 -3.85 -9.62
C LYS A 18 -4.63 -3.31 -9.54
N THR A 19 -4.90 -2.16 -10.14
CA THR A 19 -6.25 -1.58 -10.20
C THR A 19 -7.22 -2.53 -10.88
N GLU A 20 -6.83 -3.11 -12.01
CA GLU A 20 -7.67 -4.08 -12.72
C GLU A 20 -7.89 -5.36 -11.91
N ALA A 21 -6.84 -5.88 -11.29
CA ALA A 21 -6.92 -7.08 -10.43
C ALA A 21 -7.84 -6.89 -9.22
N LEU A 22 -7.93 -5.68 -8.69
CA LEU A 22 -8.74 -5.35 -7.51
C LEU A 22 -10.17 -4.91 -7.86
N ARG A 23 -10.48 -4.68 -9.13
CA ARG A 23 -11.79 -4.15 -9.57
C ARG A 23 -12.95 -5.00 -9.09
N SER A 24 -12.86 -6.32 -9.23
CA SER A 24 -13.93 -7.25 -8.83
C SER A 24 -14.19 -7.28 -7.32
N PHE A 25 -13.26 -6.81 -6.52
CA PHE A 25 -13.40 -6.70 -5.06
C PHE A 25 -13.97 -5.35 -4.62
N GLY A 26 -14.16 -4.40 -5.55
CA GLY A 26 -14.70 -3.08 -5.26
C GLY A 26 -13.82 -2.20 -4.39
N ILE A 27 -12.51 -2.44 -4.36
CA ILE A 27 -11.54 -1.66 -3.60
C ILE A 27 -10.44 -1.09 -4.51
N THR A 28 -9.89 0.04 -4.10
CA THR A 28 -8.74 0.67 -4.76
C THR A 28 -7.42 0.09 -4.26
N VAL A 29 -6.32 0.36 -4.97
CA VAL A 29 -4.97 -0.04 -4.52
C VAL A 29 -4.65 0.55 -3.14
N ALA A 30 -4.99 1.81 -2.90
CA ALA A 30 -4.78 2.45 -1.59
C ALA A 30 -5.61 1.81 -0.47
N GLN A 31 -6.86 1.47 -0.76
CA GLN A 31 -7.72 0.74 0.19
C GLN A 31 -7.17 -0.66 0.48
N TYR A 32 -6.77 -1.39 -0.54
CA TYR A 32 -6.13 -2.69 -0.38
C TYR A 32 -4.87 -2.61 0.48
N ALA A 33 -3.99 -1.64 0.21
CA ALA A 33 -2.76 -1.46 0.98
C ALA A 33 -3.03 -1.17 2.47
N ALA A 34 -4.01 -0.31 2.77
CA ALA A 34 -4.42 -0.01 4.14
C ALA A 34 -5.00 -1.25 4.83
N MET A 35 -5.87 -2.00 4.16
CA MET A 35 -6.46 -3.22 4.69
C MET A 35 -5.42 -4.31 4.95
N LEU A 36 -4.48 -4.50 4.03
CA LEU A 36 -3.41 -5.48 4.19
C LEU A 36 -2.48 -5.11 5.35
N SER A 37 -2.16 -3.83 5.50
CA SER A 37 -1.41 -3.33 6.66
C SER A 37 -2.11 -3.62 7.99
N LEU A 38 -3.43 -3.42 8.05
CA LEU A 38 -4.25 -3.74 9.24
C LEU A 38 -4.36 -5.24 9.49
N TYR A 39 -4.28 -6.06 8.45
CA TYR A 39 -4.29 -7.51 8.60
C TYR A 39 -3.02 -8.01 9.31
N TYR A 40 -1.86 -7.48 8.92
CA TYR A 40 -0.58 -7.88 9.53
C TYR A 40 -0.29 -7.17 10.85
N VAL A 41 -0.69 -5.92 10.99
CA VAL A 41 -0.54 -5.12 12.21
C VAL A 41 -1.88 -4.51 12.56
N PRO A 42 -2.70 -5.20 13.37
CA PRO A 42 -4.01 -4.71 13.79
C PRO A 42 -3.91 -3.40 14.62
N GLU A 43 -5.01 -2.68 14.69
CA GLU A 43 -5.18 -1.54 15.60
C GLU A 43 -4.17 -0.40 15.36
N GLN A 44 -4.18 0.13 14.14
CA GLN A 44 -3.34 1.27 13.76
C GLN A 44 -4.16 2.56 13.64
N SER A 45 -3.55 3.69 14.02
CA SER A 45 -4.08 5.01 13.72
C SER A 45 -3.90 5.35 12.23
N SER A 46 -4.68 6.33 11.73
CA SER A 46 -4.49 6.84 10.36
C SER A 46 -3.08 7.35 10.11
N ALA A 47 -2.45 7.97 11.11
CA ALA A 47 -1.07 8.44 11.01
C ALA A 47 -0.06 7.28 10.84
N GLN A 48 -0.25 6.18 11.58
CA GLN A 48 0.59 4.99 11.46
C GLN A 48 0.43 4.34 10.09
N LEU A 49 -0.80 4.18 9.62
CA LEU A 49 -1.11 3.65 8.29
C LEU A 49 -0.54 4.54 7.17
N ALA A 50 -0.64 5.86 7.31
CA ALA A 50 -0.10 6.81 6.35
C ALA A 50 1.42 6.69 6.22
N ARG A 51 2.13 6.56 7.33
CA ARG A 51 3.59 6.33 7.34
C ARG A 51 3.96 5.03 6.65
N ALA A 52 3.24 3.95 6.95
CA ALA A 52 3.49 2.64 6.34
C ALA A 52 3.24 2.64 4.82
N ALA A 53 2.25 3.39 4.36
CA ALA A 53 1.88 3.49 2.94
C ALA A 53 2.61 4.61 2.18
N ALA A 54 3.44 5.42 2.86
CA ALA A 54 4.13 6.58 2.29
C ALA A 54 3.17 7.59 1.63
N VAL A 55 2.03 7.83 2.27
CA VAL A 55 1.04 8.84 1.87
C VAL A 55 0.83 9.85 2.99
N THR A 56 0.15 10.96 2.69
CA THR A 56 -0.18 11.95 3.70
C THR A 56 -1.23 11.40 4.69
N PRO A 57 -1.24 11.88 5.96
CA PRO A 57 -2.30 11.52 6.91
C PRO A 57 -3.70 11.87 6.41
N GLN A 58 -3.85 12.97 5.68
CA GLN A 58 -5.13 13.39 5.09
C GLN A 58 -5.61 12.41 4.01
N THR A 59 -4.73 11.96 3.14
CA THR A 59 -5.06 10.94 2.13
C THR A 59 -5.49 9.65 2.81
N MET A 60 -4.76 9.20 3.83
CA MET A 60 -5.11 7.99 4.57
C MET A 60 -6.44 8.13 5.32
N ALA A 61 -6.72 9.29 5.92
CA ALA A 61 -7.99 9.54 6.58
C ALA A 61 -9.18 9.37 5.61
N THR A 62 -9.04 9.83 4.37
CA THR A 62 -10.04 9.66 3.31
C THR A 62 -10.21 8.17 2.94
N VAL A 63 -9.11 7.44 2.82
CA VAL A 63 -9.13 5.99 2.54
C VAL A 63 -9.87 5.24 3.64
N ILE A 64 -9.53 5.49 4.90
CA ILE A 64 -10.16 4.83 6.06
C ILE A 64 -11.64 5.18 6.17
N ALA A 65 -12.02 6.44 5.94
CA ALA A 65 -13.43 6.86 5.96
C ALA A 65 -14.27 6.09 4.92
N LYS A 66 -13.75 5.89 3.72
CA LYS A 66 -14.41 5.09 2.68
C LYS A 66 -14.50 3.61 3.04
N LEU A 67 -13.46 3.05 3.64
CA LEU A 67 -13.48 1.67 4.12
C LEU A 67 -14.49 1.46 5.25
N GLU A 68 -14.63 2.44 6.14
CA GLU A 68 -15.62 2.44 7.19
C GLU A 68 -17.05 2.47 6.61
N GLN A 69 -17.31 3.31 5.61
CA GLN A 69 -18.58 3.35 4.88
C GLN A 69 -18.92 2.01 4.23
N LYS A 70 -17.94 1.29 3.73
CA LYS A 70 -18.09 -0.06 3.15
C LYS A 70 -18.20 -1.16 4.21
N ARG A 71 -18.11 -0.82 5.49
CA ARG A 71 -18.12 -1.76 6.63
C ARG A 71 -16.96 -2.78 6.58
N LEU A 72 -15.84 -2.37 6.02
CA LEU A 72 -14.61 -3.20 5.93
C LEU A 72 -13.64 -2.91 7.07
N VAL A 73 -13.74 -1.72 7.67
CA VAL A 73 -13.01 -1.34 8.88
C VAL A 73 -13.98 -0.69 9.89
N THR A 74 -13.59 -0.75 11.15
CA THR A 74 -14.18 0.03 12.25
C THR A 74 -13.13 0.93 12.86
N ARG A 75 -13.57 2.07 13.41
CA ARG A 75 -12.71 2.95 14.19
C ARG A 75 -13.21 3.03 15.63
N HIS A 76 -12.27 3.01 16.55
CA HIS A 76 -12.56 3.13 17.99
C HIS A 76 -11.42 3.88 18.68
N PRO A 77 -11.67 4.48 19.85
CA PRO A 77 -10.60 5.15 20.60
C PRO A 77 -9.49 4.17 21.00
N SER A 78 -8.25 4.64 20.96
CA SER A 78 -7.13 3.88 21.50
C SER A 78 -7.29 3.66 23.01
N SER A 79 -6.91 2.49 23.52
CA SER A 79 -6.86 2.21 24.95
C SER A 79 -5.89 3.10 25.72
N ASP A 80 -4.80 3.53 25.04
CA ASP A 80 -3.73 4.34 25.62
C ASP A 80 -3.99 5.85 25.50
N HIS A 81 -4.69 6.28 24.43
CA HIS A 81 -4.96 7.68 24.13
C HIS A 81 -6.38 7.84 23.58
N ALA A 82 -7.34 8.19 24.45
CA ALA A 82 -8.76 8.28 24.12
C ALA A 82 -9.10 9.24 22.95
N LYS A 83 -8.24 10.23 22.66
CA LYS A 83 -8.40 11.17 21.54
C LYS A 83 -7.90 10.61 20.19
N VAL A 84 -7.14 9.53 20.22
CA VAL A 84 -6.61 8.88 19.01
C VAL A 84 -7.55 7.76 18.60
N LEU A 85 -8.06 7.84 17.37
CA LEU A 85 -8.85 6.77 16.77
C LEU A 85 -7.92 5.75 16.11
N ILE A 86 -8.18 4.49 16.36
CA ILE A 86 -7.52 3.37 15.71
C ILE A 86 -8.50 2.62 14.81
N ALA A 87 -7.99 2.11 13.70
CA ALA A 87 -8.75 1.32 12.75
C ALA A 87 -8.47 -0.18 12.94
N SER A 88 -9.48 -0.98 12.75
CA SER A 88 -9.39 -2.45 12.74
C SER A 88 -10.22 -3.00 11.60
N LEU A 89 -9.79 -4.11 11.01
CA LEU A 89 -10.60 -4.82 10.02
C LEU A 89 -11.86 -5.41 10.67
N THR A 90 -12.97 -5.35 9.95
CA THR A 90 -14.14 -6.18 10.25
C THR A 90 -13.89 -7.62 9.77
N PRO A 91 -14.68 -8.63 10.21
CA PRO A 91 -14.60 -9.97 9.64
C PRO A 91 -14.77 -10.00 8.12
N GLU A 92 -15.66 -9.20 7.58
CA GLU A 92 -15.86 -9.02 6.14
C GLU A 92 -14.63 -8.41 5.46
N GLY A 93 -14.02 -7.41 6.11
CA GLY A 93 -12.80 -6.77 5.62
C GLY A 93 -11.62 -7.74 5.59
N GLU A 94 -11.46 -8.57 6.61
CA GLU A 94 -10.43 -9.60 6.66
C GLU A 94 -10.60 -10.63 5.54
N THR A 95 -11.80 -11.16 5.36
CA THR A 95 -12.10 -12.11 4.29
C THR A 95 -11.84 -11.49 2.91
N LEU A 96 -12.27 -10.26 2.69
CA LEU A 96 -12.11 -9.59 1.40
C LEU A 96 -10.64 -9.31 1.08
N VAL A 97 -9.86 -8.82 2.04
CA VAL A 97 -8.44 -8.50 1.79
C VAL A 97 -7.62 -9.74 1.49
N LEU A 98 -7.92 -10.88 2.11
CA LEU A 98 -7.22 -12.13 1.84
C LEU A 98 -7.48 -12.63 0.41
N HIS A 99 -8.73 -12.55 -0.07
CA HIS A 99 -9.05 -12.88 -1.47
C HIS A 99 -8.43 -11.88 -2.44
N ALA A 100 -8.48 -10.59 -2.14
CA ALA A 100 -7.88 -9.55 -2.96
C ALA A 100 -6.35 -9.71 -3.04
N ASP A 101 -5.72 -10.12 -1.94
CA ASP A 101 -4.27 -10.35 -1.87
C ASP A 101 -3.82 -11.47 -2.82
N GLU A 102 -4.60 -12.50 -3.02
CA GLU A 102 -4.30 -13.55 -4.00
C GLU A 102 -4.18 -12.99 -5.42
N SER A 103 -5.10 -12.08 -5.80
CA SER A 103 -5.07 -11.41 -7.10
C SER A 103 -3.91 -10.43 -7.22
N ALA A 104 -3.60 -9.69 -6.17
CA ALA A 104 -2.46 -8.77 -6.14
C ALA A 104 -1.12 -9.51 -6.22
N ARG A 105 -0.98 -10.64 -5.52
CA ARG A 105 0.21 -11.50 -5.60
C ARG A 105 0.47 -12.06 -6.98
N ARG A 106 -0.56 -12.27 -7.78
CA ARG A 106 -0.38 -12.68 -9.18
C ARG A 106 0.38 -11.61 -9.97
N ILE A 107 0.11 -10.34 -9.73
CA ILE A 107 0.84 -9.24 -10.37
C ILE A 107 2.31 -9.23 -9.92
N GLU A 108 2.57 -9.45 -8.63
CA GLU A 108 3.93 -9.56 -8.11
C GLU A 108 4.69 -10.72 -8.76
N ARG A 109 4.06 -11.90 -8.90
CA ARG A 109 4.66 -13.05 -9.58
C ARG A 109 4.95 -12.74 -11.05
N CYS A 110 4.02 -12.10 -11.75
CA CYS A 110 4.19 -11.71 -13.16
C CYS A 110 5.44 -10.82 -13.35
N MET A 111 5.64 -9.85 -12.46
CA MET A 111 6.84 -9.01 -12.48
C MET A 111 8.10 -9.83 -12.16
N ALA A 112 8.04 -10.68 -11.15
CA ALA A 112 9.18 -11.50 -10.73
C ALA A 112 9.62 -12.50 -11.81
N GLU A 113 8.68 -13.07 -12.55
CA GLU A 113 8.94 -14.04 -13.63
C GLU A 113 9.61 -13.41 -14.86
N ALA A 114 9.55 -12.09 -15.01
CA ALA A 114 10.26 -11.37 -16.07
C ALA A 114 11.79 -11.36 -15.87
N PHE A 115 12.27 -11.76 -14.71
CA PHE A 115 13.68 -11.65 -14.31
C PHE A 115 14.18 -12.93 -13.65
N SER A 116 15.47 -13.24 -13.85
CA SER A 116 16.16 -14.23 -13.03
C SER A 116 16.28 -13.76 -11.57
N ALA A 117 16.58 -14.67 -10.65
CA ALA A 117 16.76 -14.31 -9.23
C ALA A 117 17.82 -13.22 -9.05
N LYS A 118 18.96 -13.36 -9.74
CA LYS A 118 20.05 -12.37 -9.70
C LYS A 118 19.61 -10.99 -10.21
N GLU A 119 18.84 -10.95 -11.30
CA GLU A 119 18.33 -9.70 -11.86
C GLU A 119 17.32 -9.04 -10.93
N ARG A 120 16.49 -9.82 -10.24
CA ARG A 120 15.58 -9.29 -9.22
C ARG A 120 16.32 -8.61 -8.07
N ASP A 121 17.36 -9.26 -7.56
CA ASP A 121 18.19 -8.70 -6.48
C ASP A 121 18.88 -7.41 -6.94
N GLN A 122 19.44 -7.40 -8.15
CA GLN A 122 20.06 -6.22 -8.74
C GLN A 122 19.07 -5.06 -8.95
N LEU A 123 17.89 -5.36 -9.47
CA LEU A 123 16.85 -4.34 -9.67
C LEU A 123 16.38 -3.75 -8.35
N THR A 124 16.18 -4.58 -7.34
CA THR A 124 15.80 -4.14 -5.99
C THR A 124 16.86 -3.20 -5.43
N GLU A 125 18.13 -3.59 -5.46
CA GLU A 125 19.23 -2.75 -4.97
C GLU A 125 19.30 -1.41 -5.73
N MET A 126 19.15 -1.43 -7.06
CA MET A 126 19.18 -0.21 -7.86
C MET A 126 18.02 0.74 -7.52
N LEU A 127 16.81 0.22 -7.31
CA LEU A 127 15.64 1.03 -6.92
C LEU A 127 15.80 1.61 -5.51
N GLU A 128 16.34 0.85 -4.57
CA GLU A 128 16.67 1.33 -3.22
C GLU A 128 17.70 2.47 -3.26
N ARG A 129 18.73 2.34 -4.11
CA ARG A 129 19.73 3.40 -4.32
C ARG A 129 19.12 4.68 -4.90
N VAL A 130 18.18 4.56 -5.84
CA VAL A 130 17.45 5.72 -6.38
C VAL A 130 16.66 6.41 -5.26
N THR A 131 15.98 5.63 -4.45
CA THR A 131 15.18 6.16 -3.33
C THR A 131 16.06 6.88 -2.29
N ALA A 132 17.19 6.28 -1.93
CA ALA A 132 18.13 6.87 -0.98
C ALA A 132 18.71 8.19 -1.52
N ALA A 133 19.19 8.20 -2.76
CA ALA A 133 19.75 9.39 -3.38
C ALA A 133 18.79 10.59 -3.39
N LEU A 134 17.51 10.33 -3.67
CA LEU A 134 16.49 11.38 -3.69
C LEU A 134 16.10 11.88 -2.28
N ARG A 135 16.14 11.00 -1.27
CA ARG A 135 15.89 11.40 0.12
C ARG A 135 17.02 12.25 0.68
N ASP A 136 18.26 11.90 0.37
CA ASP A 136 19.44 12.64 0.81
C ASP A 136 19.47 14.06 0.20
N ASP A 137 19.10 14.18 -1.07
CA ASP A 137 18.98 15.48 -1.76
C ASP A 137 17.93 16.40 -1.09
N LEU A 138 16.76 15.87 -0.77
CA LEU A 138 15.70 16.60 -0.06
C LEU A 138 16.07 17.00 1.38
N SER A 139 17.00 16.27 2.00
CA SER A 139 17.44 16.56 3.37
C SER A 139 18.58 17.59 3.42
N ALA A 140 19.19 17.92 2.27
CA ALA A 140 20.30 18.86 2.15
C ALA A 140 19.85 20.31 1.87
N GLU A 141 18.56 20.57 1.62
CA GLU A 141 17.94 21.89 1.48
C GLU A 141 17.35 22.38 2.83
#